data_116cf5f8b0b409a528013dff5ebb4f51
#
_entry.id   116cf5f8b0b409a528013dff5ebb4f51
#
_cell.length_a   1.000
_cell.length_b   1.000
_cell.length_c   1.000
_cell.angle_alpha   90.00
_cell.angle_beta   90.00
_cell.angle_gamma   90.00
#
_symmetry.space_group_name_H-M   'P 1'
#
loop_
_entity.id
_entity.type
_entity.pdbx_description
1 polymer ?
#
loop_
_entity_poly.entity_id
_entity_poly.type
_entity_poly.pdbx_seq_one_letter_code
_entity_poly.pdbx_strand_id
1 'polypeptide(L)'
;MKLAKLFILSLVMIAGFSGCEKKDPTALHEVHWDRDMCVRCKMVVSERHHAVQVINVENGRSYMFDDIGCTILWFHEEKIEWAPKAKIWITDVDTGKWIDARTAFYDTMNITPMAYGFAAHESKESIKEGEEVVDFEEMSKRIFEIEAKNNRKAY
;
A
#
# COMPACT_ATOMS: atom_id res chain seq x y z
N MET A 1 40.54 20.30 -40.48
CA MET A 1 39.07 20.28 -40.65
C MET A 1 38.43 18.92 -40.29
N LYS A 2 39.03 17.78 -40.58
CA LYS A 2 38.43 16.45 -40.25
C LYS A 2 38.43 16.11 -38.77
N LEU A 3 39.46 16.48 -37.99
CA LEU A 3 39.54 16.24 -36.54
C LEU A 3 38.51 17.08 -35.74
N ALA A 4 38.26 18.33 -36.15
CA ALA A 4 37.28 19.19 -35.49
C ALA A 4 35.84 18.66 -35.63
N LYS A 5 35.51 18.07 -36.80
CA LYS A 5 34.20 17.44 -37.04
C LYS A 5 34.01 16.17 -36.20
N LEU A 6 35.05 15.39 -35.95
CA LEU A 6 35.00 14.21 -35.09
C LEU A 6 34.79 14.61 -33.62
N PHE A 7 35.43 15.67 -33.13
CA PHE A 7 35.25 16.19 -31.78
C PHE A 7 33.82 16.69 -31.50
N ILE A 8 33.24 17.41 -32.49
CA ILE A 8 31.86 17.92 -32.39
C ILE A 8 30.86 16.77 -32.41
N LEU A 9 31.07 15.71 -33.21
CA LEU A 9 30.21 14.54 -33.25
C LEU A 9 30.26 13.72 -31.94
N SER A 10 31.44 13.64 -31.30
CA SER A 10 31.61 12.97 -29.99
C SER A 10 30.94 13.74 -28.86
N LEU A 11 30.96 15.08 -28.90
CA LEU A 11 30.34 15.94 -27.88
C LEU A 11 28.80 15.86 -27.91
N VAL A 12 28.22 15.71 -29.10
CA VAL A 12 26.76 15.60 -29.29
C VAL A 12 26.22 14.23 -28.77
N MET A 13 27.02 13.17 -28.83
CA MET A 13 26.65 11.84 -28.32
C MET A 13 26.58 11.78 -26.79
N ILE A 14 27.32 12.62 -26.07
CA ILE A 14 27.37 12.65 -24.61
C ILE A 14 26.18 13.44 -24.00
N ALA A 15 25.61 14.37 -24.74
CA ALA A 15 24.49 15.21 -24.30
C ALA A 15 23.12 14.49 -24.29
N GLY A 16 23.02 13.29 -24.87
CA GLY A 16 21.76 12.56 -25.06
C GLY A 16 21.30 11.69 -23.90
N PHE A 17 22.08 11.50 -22.82
CA PHE A 17 21.79 10.52 -21.77
C PHE A 17 21.36 11.11 -20.42
N SER A 18 21.06 12.38 -20.33
CA SER A 18 20.53 12.98 -19.08
C SER A 18 19.00 12.99 -19.07
N GLY A 19 18.38 11.84 -19.31
CA GLY A 19 16.96 11.62 -19.02
C GLY A 19 16.81 11.35 -17.52
N CYS A 20 16.56 12.37 -16.70
CA CYS A 20 15.98 12.17 -15.38
C CYS A 20 14.56 11.63 -15.57
N GLU A 21 14.40 10.32 -15.53
CA GLU A 21 13.10 9.68 -15.44
C GLU A 21 12.46 10.14 -14.12
N LYS A 22 11.43 10.96 -14.21
CA LYS A 22 10.65 11.35 -13.02
C LYS A 22 9.99 10.07 -12.49
N LYS A 23 10.53 9.52 -11.42
CA LYS A 23 9.88 8.40 -10.71
C LYS A 23 8.47 8.85 -10.33
N ASP A 24 7.48 8.03 -10.68
CA ASP A 24 6.11 8.21 -10.24
C ASP A 24 6.09 8.22 -8.69
N PRO A 25 5.66 9.32 -8.05
CA PRO A 25 5.65 9.41 -6.59
C PRO A 25 4.63 8.45 -5.94
N THR A 26 3.80 7.80 -6.74
CA THR A 26 2.80 6.82 -6.27
C THR A 26 3.19 5.38 -6.59
N ALA A 27 4.32 5.17 -7.28
CA ALA A 27 4.77 3.83 -7.66
C ALA A 27 5.06 2.96 -6.43
N LEU A 28 4.70 1.70 -6.53
CA LEU A 28 5.01 0.70 -5.51
C LEU A 28 6.53 0.60 -5.32
N HIS A 29 6.98 0.61 -4.06
CA HIS A 29 8.37 0.39 -3.70
C HIS A 29 8.66 -1.11 -3.56
N GLU A 30 9.94 -1.48 -3.68
CA GLU A 30 10.39 -2.84 -3.43
C GLU A 30 9.98 -3.28 -2.01
N VAL A 31 9.43 -4.47 -1.90
CA VAL A 31 9.00 -5.08 -0.63
C VAL A 31 9.95 -6.22 -0.26
N HIS A 32 10.52 -6.15 0.92
CA HIS A 32 11.40 -7.19 1.44
C HIS A 32 10.61 -8.10 2.37
N TRP A 33 9.92 -9.07 1.78
CA TRP A 33 9.15 -10.07 2.50
C TRP A 33 9.96 -10.74 3.59
N ASP A 34 9.32 -11.01 4.72
CA ASP A 34 9.94 -11.65 5.90
C ASP A 34 11.07 -10.82 6.56
N ARG A 35 11.18 -9.52 6.18
CA ARG A 35 12.14 -8.56 6.75
C ARG A 35 11.55 -7.18 7.01
N ASP A 36 10.69 -6.67 6.12
CA ASP A 36 9.99 -5.41 6.36
C ASP A 36 9.04 -5.57 7.54
N MET A 37 8.94 -4.53 8.35
CA MET A 37 8.11 -4.55 9.56
C MET A 37 6.89 -3.66 9.40
N CYS A 38 5.75 -4.13 9.90
CA CYS A 38 4.57 -3.31 10.05
C CYS A 38 4.86 -2.10 10.94
N VAL A 39 4.59 -0.90 10.42
CA VAL A 39 4.91 0.34 11.14
C VAL A 39 4.13 0.47 12.45
N ARG A 40 2.89 -0.07 12.52
CA ARG A 40 2.07 0.01 13.73
C ARG A 40 2.35 -1.13 14.72
N CYS A 41 2.12 -2.37 14.34
CA CYS A 41 2.18 -3.50 15.28
C CYS A 41 3.58 -4.06 15.49
N LYS A 42 4.57 -3.66 14.68
CA LYS A 42 5.97 -4.10 14.73
C LYS A 42 6.18 -5.58 14.42
N MET A 43 5.19 -6.25 13.84
CA MET A 43 5.34 -7.61 13.30
C MET A 43 6.01 -7.59 11.93
N VAL A 44 6.67 -8.69 11.59
CA VAL A 44 7.27 -8.87 10.26
C VAL A 44 6.16 -9.09 9.23
N VAL A 45 6.24 -8.39 8.10
CA VAL A 45 5.30 -8.53 6.98
C VAL A 45 5.65 -9.79 6.19
N SER A 46 4.94 -10.87 6.44
CA SER A 46 5.15 -12.18 5.81
C SER A 46 3.95 -12.64 4.98
N GLU A 47 2.73 -12.23 5.38
CA GLU A 47 1.50 -12.61 4.68
C GLU A 47 1.34 -11.78 3.40
N ARG A 48 1.37 -12.47 2.25
CA ARG A 48 1.42 -11.84 0.92
C ARG A 48 0.06 -11.49 0.34
N HIS A 49 -1.01 -11.86 1.03
CA HIS A 49 -2.39 -11.65 0.59
C HIS A 49 -3.13 -10.59 1.42
N HIS A 50 -2.45 -9.98 2.42
CA HIS A 50 -3.03 -8.95 3.28
C HIS A 50 -2.10 -7.74 3.48
N ALA A 51 -0.93 -7.76 2.83
CA ALA A 51 0.07 -6.72 2.98
C ALA A 51 -0.39 -5.39 2.41
N VAL A 52 -0.01 -4.31 3.07
CA VAL A 52 -0.32 -2.93 2.65
C VAL A 52 0.96 -2.12 2.58
N GLN A 53 1.09 -1.32 1.52
CA GLN A 53 2.12 -0.31 1.40
C GLN A 53 1.47 1.06 1.23
N VAL A 54 1.79 1.97 2.15
CA VAL A 54 1.34 3.36 2.10
C VAL A 54 2.48 4.23 1.59
N ILE A 55 2.20 5.10 0.62
CA ILE A 55 3.16 6.06 0.08
C ILE A 55 2.71 7.47 0.40
N ASN A 56 3.56 8.24 1.05
CA ASN A 56 3.40 9.68 1.16
C ASN A 56 3.82 10.32 -0.17
N VAL A 57 2.84 10.77 -0.94
CA VAL A 57 3.07 11.34 -2.28
C VAL A 57 3.82 12.67 -2.27
N GLU A 58 3.91 13.35 -1.12
CA GLU A 58 4.60 14.63 -0.98
C GLU A 58 6.13 14.47 -0.92
N ASN A 59 6.61 13.34 -0.38
CA ASN A 59 8.04 13.08 -0.19
C ASN A 59 8.52 11.72 -0.71
N GLY A 60 7.62 10.89 -1.24
CA GLY A 60 7.91 9.57 -1.80
C GLY A 60 8.29 8.51 -0.77
N ARG A 61 8.11 8.73 0.54
CA ARG A 61 8.40 7.71 1.56
C ARG A 61 7.31 6.65 1.60
N SER A 62 7.72 5.39 1.70
CA SER A 62 6.83 4.25 1.85
C SER A 62 6.83 3.69 3.28
N TYR A 63 5.70 3.10 3.66
CA TYR A 63 5.46 2.49 4.96
C TYR A 63 4.76 1.15 4.75
N MET A 64 5.24 0.09 5.41
CA MET A 64 4.68 -1.25 5.28
C MET A 64 3.77 -1.61 6.45
N PHE A 65 2.73 -2.37 6.15
CA PHE A 65 1.79 -2.93 7.12
C PHE A 65 1.43 -4.36 6.73
N ASP A 66 1.11 -5.16 7.70
CA ASP A 66 0.69 -6.56 7.56
C ASP A 66 -0.83 -6.74 7.46
N ASP A 67 -1.59 -5.69 7.77
CA ASP A 67 -3.05 -5.68 7.79
C ASP A 67 -3.57 -4.27 7.51
N ILE A 68 -4.66 -4.15 6.76
CA ILE A 68 -5.28 -2.85 6.46
C ILE A 68 -5.77 -2.15 7.74
N GLY A 69 -6.15 -2.90 8.77
CA GLY A 69 -6.51 -2.34 10.06
C GLY A 69 -5.36 -1.61 10.73
N CYS A 70 -4.14 -2.14 10.63
CA CYS A 70 -2.95 -1.44 11.09
C CYS A 70 -2.74 -0.11 10.38
N THR A 71 -3.00 -0.03 9.08
CA THR A 71 -2.88 1.19 8.30
C THR A 71 -3.87 2.26 8.76
N ILE A 72 -5.14 1.91 8.87
CA ILE A 72 -6.22 2.85 9.24
C ILE A 72 -5.99 3.39 10.65
N LEU A 73 -5.65 2.52 11.58
CA LEU A 73 -5.40 2.93 12.97
C LEU A 73 -4.12 3.75 13.11
N TRP A 74 -3.06 3.41 12.37
CA TRP A 74 -1.83 4.20 12.36
C TRP A 74 -2.08 5.64 11.87
N PHE A 75 -2.86 5.84 10.84
CA PHE A 75 -3.22 7.19 10.37
C PHE A 75 -3.88 8.03 11.48
N HIS A 76 -4.74 7.40 12.27
CA HIS A 76 -5.44 8.07 13.36
C HIS A 76 -4.55 8.30 14.59
N GLU A 77 -3.82 7.27 15.03
CA GLU A 77 -2.98 7.29 16.24
C GLU A 77 -1.84 8.30 16.11
N GLU A 78 -1.19 8.32 14.94
CA GLU A 78 -0.07 9.24 14.64
C GLU A 78 -0.54 10.58 14.06
N LYS A 79 -1.84 10.81 13.93
CA LYS A 79 -2.44 12.06 13.40
C LYS A 79 -1.84 12.45 12.05
N ILE A 80 -1.80 11.50 11.12
CA ILE A 80 -1.17 11.69 9.81
C ILE A 80 -1.99 12.62 8.93
N GLU A 81 -1.58 13.90 8.84
CA GLU A 81 -2.32 14.93 8.08
C GLU A 81 -2.39 14.66 6.57
N TRP A 82 -1.39 13.99 6.01
CA TRP A 82 -1.36 13.64 4.60
C TRP A 82 -2.11 12.33 4.26
N ALA A 83 -2.70 11.63 5.26
CA ALA A 83 -3.46 10.40 5.05
C ALA A 83 -4.52 10.47 3.93
N PRO A 84 -5.30 11.57 3.77
CA PRO A 84 -6.28 11.68 2.69
C PRO A 84 -5.66 11.65 1.29
N LYS A 85 -4.41 12.09 1.14
CA LYS A 85 -3.66 12.14 -0.13
C LYS A 85 -2.77 10.92 -0.35
N ALA A 86 -2.58 10.09 0.67
CA ALA A 86 -1.72 8.91 0.58
C ALA A 86 -2.14 7.98 -0.56
N LYS A 87 -1.17 7.47 -1.31
CA LYS A 87 -1.40 6.29 -2.14
C LYS A 87 -1.31 5.05 -1.25
N ILE A 88 -2.33 4.22 -1.31
CA ILE A 88 -2.42 3.00 -0.50
C ILE A 88 -2.52 1.82 -1.45
N TRP A 89 -1.48 1.02 -1.50
CA TRP A 89 -1.45 -0.26 -2.18
C TRP A 89 -1.79 -1.36 -1.19
N ILE A 90 -2.62 -2.31 -1.60
CA ILE A 90 -2.95 -3.51 -0.83
C ILE A 90 -2.84 -4.73 -1.75
N THR A 91 -2.48 -5.86 -1.21
CA THR A 91 -2.48 -7.10 -1.98
C THR A 91 -3.90 -7.66 -2.09
N ASP A 92 -4.30 -7.99 -3.31
CA ASP A 92 -5.52 -8.74 -3.61
C ASP A 92 -5.42 -10.14 -2.99
N VAL A 93 -6.42 -10.55 -2.23
CA VAL A 93 -6.38 -11.79 -1.45
C VAL A 93 -6.34 -13.05 -2.31
N ASP A 94 -6.91 -13.00 -3.50
CA ASP A 94 -6.98 -14.15 -4.40
C ASP A 94 -5.68 -14.34 -5.20
N THR A 95 -5.05 -13.24 -5.61
CA THR A 95 -3.95 -13.25 -6.57
C THR A 95 -2.60 -12.81 -5.97
N GLY A 96 -2.59 -12.13 -4.83
CA GLY A 96 -1.40 -11.51 -4.25
C GLY A 96 -0.89 -10.30 -5.03
N LYS A 97 -1.61 -9.81 -6.04
CA LYS A 97 -1.25 -8.62 -6.81
C LYS A 97 -1.53 -7.35 -5.99
N TRP A 98 -0.69 -6.33 -6.19
CA TRP A 98 -0.92 -5.03 -5.60
C TRP A 98 -2.01 -4.27 -6.36
N ILE A 99 -3.05 -3.87 -5.65
CA ILE A 99 -4.20 -3.10 -6.14
C ILE A 99 -4.35 -1.82 -5.33
N ASP A 100 -5.14 -0.85 -5.82
CA ASP A 100 -5.45 0.36 -5.07
C ASP A 100 -6.45 0.07 -3.96
N ALA A 101 -6.03 0.23 -2.71
CA ALA A 101 -6.87 -0.03 -1.54
C ALA A 101 -8.16 0.80 -1.51
N ARG A 102 -8.13 2.04 -2.05
CA ARG A 102 -9.30 2.94 -2.00
C ARG A 102 -10.40 2.56 -2.98
N THR A 103 -10.07 1.79 -4.01
CA THR A 103 -11.03 1.33 -5.03
C THR A 103 -11.31 -0.16 -4.95
N ALA A 104 -10.61 -0.87 -4.05
CA ALA A 104 -10.82 -2.29 -3.80
C ALA A 104 -12.19 -2.55 -3.14
N PHE A 105 -12.68 -3.76 -3.32
CA PHE A 105 -13.82 -4.31 -2.60
C PHE A 105 -13.31 -5.15 -1.43
N TYR A 106 -14.02 -5.14 -0.31
CA TYR A 106 -13.59 -5.88 0.89
C TYR A 106 -14.67 -6.88 1.30
N ASP A 107 -14.25 -8.12 1.56
CA ASP A 107 -15.05 -9.06 2.36
C ASP A 107 -14.90 -8.74 3.87
N THR A 108 -15.74 -9.36 4.71
CA THR A 108 -15.81 -9.02 6.15
C THR A 108 -15.56 -10.22 7.06
N MET A 109 -15.22 -11.38 6.49
CA MET A 109 -15.13 -12.64 7.23
C MET A 109 -13.78 -13.36 7.03
N ASN A 110 -12.76 -12.64 6.59
CA ASN A 110 -11.45 -13.22 6.32
C ASN A 110 -10.60 -13.37 7.58
N ILE A 111 -9.62 -14.27 7.53
CA ILE A 111 -8.60 -14.42 8.58
C ILE A 111 -7.41 -13.56 8.18
N THR A 112 -7.20 -12.47 8.89
CA THR A 112 -6.12 -11.52 8.62
C THR A 112 -5.10 -11.49 9.76
N PRO A 113 -3.86 -11.03 9.53
CA PRO A 113 -2.78 -11.07 10.53
C PRO A 113 -3.14 -10.46 11.87
N MET A 114 -3.90 -9.36 11.88
CA MET A 114 -4.33 -8.67 13.10
C MET A 114 -5.81 -8.91 13.44
N ALA A 115 -6.45 -9.86 12.77
CA ALA A 115 -7.83 -10.29 13.01
C ALA A 115 -8.87 -9.16 12.85
N TYR A 116 -8.63 -8.18 11.97
CA TYR A 116 -9.64 -7.18 11.60
C TYR A 116 -10.68 -7.75 10.62
N GLY A 117 -10.35 -8.81 9.88
CA GLY A 117 -11.30 -9.61 9.11
C GLY A 117 -11.61 -9.08 7.71
N PHE A 118 -10.87 -8.07 7.21
CA PHE A 118 -11.10 -7.48 5.88
C PHE A 118 -10.01 -7.93 4.91
N ALA A 119 -10.40 -8.62 3.83
CA ALA A 119 -9.52 -8.90 2.71
C ALA A 119 -9.93 -8.10 1.48
N ALA A 120 -8.94 -7.63 0.73
CA ALA A 120 -9.15 -6.81 -0.45
C ALA A 120 -9.26 -7.66 -1.71
N HIS A 121 -10.18 -7.29 -2.59
CA HIS A 121 -10.41 -7.89 -3.90
C HIS A 121 -10.39 -6.81 -4.99
N GLU A 122 -9.74 -7.08 -6.11
CA GLU A 122 -9.75 -6.21 -7.29
C GLU A 122 -11.15 -6.11 -7.90
N SER A 123 -11.93 -7.18 -7.82
CA SER A 123 -13.26 -7.32 -8.40
C SER A 123 -14.26 -7.81 -7.36
N LYS A 124 -15.46 -7.26 -7.39
CA LYS A 124 -16.57 -7.68 -6.53
C LYS A 124 -17.01 -9.12 -6.80
N GLU A 125 -16.85 -9.55 -8.04
CA GLU A 125 -17.20 -10.89 -8.50
C GLU A 125 -16.30 -11.99 -7.92
N SER A 126 -15.13 -11.62 -7.40
CA SER A 126 -14.21 -12.54 -6.70
C SER A 126 -14.72 -12.94 -5.32
N ILE A 127 -15.57 -12.09 -4.71
CA ILE A 127 -16.14 -12.35 -3.38
C ILE A 127 -17.27 -13.37 -3.52
N LYS A 128 -17.31 -14.37 -2.65
CA LYS A 128 -18.29 -15.45 -2.73
C LYS A 128 -19.72 -14.94 -2.62
N GLU A 129 -20.61 -15.53 -3.39
CA GLU A 129 -22.02 -15.19 -3.36
C GLU A 129 -22.60 -15.36 -1.92
N GLY A 130 -23.26 -14.32 -1.44
CA GLY A 130 -23.84 -14.30 -0.09
C GLY A 130 -22.91 -13.73 1.01
N GLU A 131 -21.65 -13.46 0.71
CA GLU A 131 -20.77 -12.73 1.62
C GLU A 131 -21.01 -11.21 1.51
N GLU A 132 -20.86 -10.53 2.65
CA GLU A 132 -21.01 -9.07 2.69
C GLU A 132 -19.82 -8.39 2.01
N VAL A 133 -20.10 -7.40 1.17
CA VAL A 133 -19.08 -6.60 0.48
C VAL A 133 -19.19 -5.17 0.96
N VAL A 134 -18.06 -4.61 1.39
CA VAL A 134 -17.95 -3.21 1.82
C VAL A 134 -16.87 -2.48 1.00
N ASP A 135 -16.98 -1.16 0.94
CA ASP A 135 -15.97 -0.30 0.36
C ASP A 135 -14.90 0.13 1.39
N PHE A 136 -13.93 0.91 0.93
CA PHE A 136 -12.85 1.40 1.79
C PHE A 136 -13.33 2.26 2.95
N GLU A 137 -14.37 3.06 2.76
CA GLU A 137 -14.89 3.97 3.80
C GLU A 137 -15.61 3.19 4.91
N GLU A 138 -16.52 2.30 4.53
CA GLU A 138 -17.24 1.45 5.49
C GLU A 138 -16.28 0.48 6.20
N MET A 139 -15.34 -0.13 5.49
CA MET A 139 -14.29 -0.96 6.08
C MET A 139 -13.49 -0.18 7.14
N SER A 140 -13.04 1.04 6.80
CA SER A 140 -12.29 1.90 7.72
C SER A 140 -13.06 2.22 8.99
N LYS A 141 -14.34 2.54 8.89
CA LYS A 141 -15.22 2.78 10.03
C LYS A 141 -15.34 1.56 10.93
N ARG A 142 -15.54 0.38 10.35
CA ARG A 142 -15.67 -0.87 11.11
C ARG A 142 -14.40 -1.27 11.84
N ILE A 143 -13.22 -0.94 11.29
CA ILE A 143 -11.95 -1.14 11.99
C ILE A 143 -11.91 -0.39 13.31
N PHE A 144 -12.36 0.87 13.38
CA PHE A 144 -12.45 1.61 14.65
C PHE A 144 -13.42 0.95 15.64
N GLU A 145 -14.54 0.43 15.16
CA GLU A 145 -15.51 -0.27 16.01
C GLU A 145 -14.94 -1.58 16.59
N ILE A 146 -14.19 -2.33 15.78
CA ILE A 146 -13.50 -3.56 16.20
C ILE A 146 -12.45 -3.24 17.26
N GLU A 147 -11.59 -2.24 16.98
CA GLU A 147 -10.55 -1.82 17.92
C GLU A 147 -11.15 -1.36 19.27
N ALA A 148 -12.21 -0.56 19.23
CA ALA A 148 -12.92 -0.14 20.45
C ALA A 148 -13.52 -1.31 21.25
N LYS A 149 -13.96 -2.38 20.57
CA LYS A 149 -14.46 -3.61 21.23
C LYS A 149 -13.32 -4.42 21.83
N ASN A 150 -12.18 -4.51 21.13
CA ASN A 150 -11.01 -5.24 21.61
C ASN A 150 -10.41 -4.58 22.85
N ASN A 151 -10.27 -3.27 22.85
CA ASN A 151 -9.77 -2.49 23.99
C ASN A 151 -10.68 -2.61 25.22
N ARG A 152 -12.00 -2.74 25.06
CA ARG A 152 -12.94 -2.98 26.17
C ARG A 152 -12.85 -4.36 26.77
N LYS A 153 -12.41 -5.36 26.01
CA LYS A 153 -12.24 -6.74 26.51
C LYS A 153 -10.93 -6.96 27.26
N ALA A 154 -9.97 -6.06 27.09
CA ALA A 154 -8.65 -6.13 27.70
C ALA A 154 -8.62 -5.62 29.17
N TYR A 155 -9.74 -5.08 29.66
CA TYR A 155 -9.97 -4.61 31.04
C TYR A 155 -11.19 -5.33 31.64
#